data_3b706e6148439a090d93cb028ea12538
#
_entry.id   3b706e6148439a090d93cb028ea12538
#
_cell.length_a   1.000
_cell.length_b   1.000
_cell.length_c   1.000
_cell.angle_alpha   90.00
_cell.angle_beta   90.00
_cell.angle_gamma   90.00
#
_symmetry.space_group_name_H-M   'P 1'
#
loop_
_entity.id
_entity.type
_entity.pdbx_description
1 polymer ?
#
loop_
_entity_poly.entity_id
_entity_poly.type
_entity_poly.pdbx_seq_one_letter_code
_entity_poly.pdbx_strand_id
1 'polypeptide(L)'
;DEESLSYSKLDEKTYVFEAKISLKDFFKVIHLEETELFESVKGDSETLAGLLLEIAKRFPKKGQKIRFERYIFTVEEIDQMRIKQVKVVLPKK
;
A
#
# COMPACT_ATOMS: atom_id res chain seq x y z
N ASP A 1 3.07 -17.80 -6.11
CA ASP A 1 2.72 -18.54 -4.93
C ASP A 1 2.29 -17.67 -3.80
N GLU A 2 1.35 -18.16 -3.01
CA GLU A 2 0.91 -17.38 -1.89
C GLU A 2 2.01 -17.17 -0.89
N GLU A 3 2.93 -18.12 -0.77
CA GLU A 3 4.01 -17.94 0.20
C GLU A 3 4.89 -16.77 -0.14
N SER A 4 4.88 -16.33 -1.38
CA SER A 4 5.72 -15.22 -1.76
C SER A 4 5.10 -13.87 -1.43
N LEU A 5 3.85 -13.85 -1.02
CA LEU A 5 3.20 -12.60 -0.65
C LEU A 5 3.68 -12.20 0.73
N SER A 6 4.27 -11.01 0.80
CA SER A 6 4.89 -10.55 2.04
C SER A 6 3.97 -9.56 2.72
N TYR A 7 3.17 -10.05 3.64
CA TYR A 7 2.29 -9.18 4.40
C TYR A 7 1.93 -9.84 5.73
N SER A 8 1.45 -9.01 6.64
CA SER A 8 0.93 -9.47 7.92
C SER A 8 -0.42 -8.80 8.13
N LYS A 9 -1.39 -9.58 8.59
CA LYS A 9 -2.69 -9.05 8.92
C LYS A 9 -2.74 -8.84 10.43
N LEU A 10 -2.86 -7.58 10.86
CA LEU A 10 -2.86 -7.26 12.28
C LEU A 10 -4.25 -7.37 12.88
N ASP A 11 -5.25 -6.94 12.14
CA ASP A 11 -6.64 -7.16 12.52
C ASP A 11 -7.46 -7.09 11.24
N GLU A 12 -8.78 -7.08 11.37
CA GLU A 12 -9.62 -7.21 10.19
C GLU A 12 -9.47 -6.08 9.20
N LYS A 13 -8.95 -4.94 9.63
CA LYS A 13 -8.84 -3.78 8.76
C LYS A 13 -7.41 -3.29 8.60
N THR A 14 -6.47 -3.90 9.29
CA THR A 14 -5.11 -3.38 9.32
C THR A 14 -4.14 -4.44 8.84
N TYR A 15 -3.36 -4.07 7.84
CA TYR A 15 -2.35 -4.95 7.26
C TYR A 15 -1.02 -4.22 7.22
N VAL A 16 0.06 -4.98 7.27
CA VAL A 16 1.39 -4.45 6.98
C VAL A 16 1.90 -5.20 5.78
N PHE A 17 2.28 -4.46 4.74
CA PHE A 17 2.78 -5.04 3.51
C PHE A 17 4.22 -4.68 3.30
N GLU A 18 4.98 -5.57 2.67
CA GLU A 18 6.22 -5.15 2.06
C GLU A 18 5.87 -4.30 0.85
N ALA A 19 6.52 -3.16 0.75
CA ALA A 19 6.11 -2.19 -0.27
C ALA A 19 6.39 -2.67 -1.68
N LYS A 20 7.20 -3.70 -1.84
CA LYS A 20 7.48 -4.26 -3.16
C LYS A 20 6.36 -5.13 -3.69
N ILE A 21 5.33 -5.39 -2.90
CA ILE A 21 4.21 -6.22 -3.35
C ILE A 21 3.58 -5.57 -4.57
N SER A 22 3.19 -6.39 -5.55
CA SER A 22 2.52 -5.85 -6.73
C SER A 22 1.14 -5.35 -6.35
N LEU A 23 0.65 -4.36 -7.10
CA LEU A 23 -0.68 -3.85 -6.84
C LEU A 23 -1.73 -4.92 -7.05
N LYS A 24 -1.50 -5.80 -8.02
CA LYS A 24 -2.41 -6.89 -8.28
C LYS A 24 -2.55 -7.77 -7.04
N ASP A 25 -1.43 -8.13 -6.42
CA ASP A 25 -1.46 -8.94 -5.22
C ASP A 25 -2.01 -8.19 -4.05
N PHE A 26 -1.68 -6.90 -3.93
CA PHE A 26 -2.21 -6.06 -2.88
C PHE A 26 -3.73 -6.03 -2.92
N PHE A 27 -4.30 -5.80 -4.10
CA PHE A 27 -5.76 -5.77 -4.24
C PHE A 27 -6.36 -7.11 -3.84
N LYS A 28 -5.69 -8.20 -4.23
CA LYS A 28 -6.19 -9.53 -3.92
C LYS A 28 -6.22 -9.78 -2.41
N VAL A 29 -5.15 -9.39 -1.72
CA VAL A 29 -5.05 -9.64 -0.28
C VAL A 29 -6.15 -8.89 0.47
N ILE A 30 -6.43 -7.65 0.10
CA ILE A 30 -7.43 -6.88 0.81
C ILE A 30 -8.84 -7.09 0.23
N HIS A 31 -8.96 -8.02 -0.72
CA HIS A 31 -10.26 -8.36 -1.32
C HIS A 31 -10.94 -7.16 -1.95
N LEU A 32 -10.15 -6.33 -2.61
CA LEU A 32 -10.68 -5.13 -3.25
C LEU A 32 -11.25 -5.51 -4.61
N GLU A 33 -12.53 -5.23 -4.80
CA GLU A 33 -13.18 -5.54 -6.07
C GLU A 33 -13.17 -4.38 -7.03
N GLU A 34 -13.32 -3.17 -6.51
CA GLU A 34 -13.33 -1.98 -7.35
C GLU A 34 -11.99 -1.32 -7.29
N THR A 35 -11.15 -1.62 -8.26
CA THR A 35 -9.78 -1.13 -8.26
C THR A 35 -9.61 0.19 -9.00
N GLU A 36 -10.69 0.73 -9.59
CA GLU A 36 -10.55 1.92 -10.43
C GLU A 36 -10.00 3.10 -9.66
N LEU A 37 -10.35 3.23 -8.38
CA LEU A 37 -9.83 4.35 -7.60
C LEU A 37 -8.32 4.38 -7.62
N PHE A 38 -7.70 3.23 -7.37
CA PHE A 38 -6.26 3.17 -7.35
C PHE A 38 -5.67 3.21 -8.74
N GLU A 39 -6.34 2.59 -9.70
CA GLU A 39 -5.80 2.55 -11.05
C GLU A 39 -5.79 3.93 -11.69
N SER A 40 -6.70 4.80 -11.26
CA SER A 40 -6.73 6.14 -11.82
C SER A 40 -5.57 7.01 -11.33
N VAL A 41 -4.93 6.64 -10.23
CA VAL A 41 -3.84 7.45 -9.66
C VAL A 41 -2.48 6.76 -9.71
N LYS A 42 -2.43 5.47 -10.03
CA LYS A 42 -1.17 4.75 -9.94
C LYS A 42 -0.19 5.09 -11.07
N GLY A 43 -0.69 5.69 -12.15
CA GLY A 43 0.17 5.97 -13.29
C GLY A 43 0.73 4.68 -13.85
N ASP A 44 2.05 4.64 -14.01
CA ASP A 44 2.73 3.45 -14.49
C ASP A 44 3.21 2.55 -13.36
N SER A 45 2.81 2.85 -12.14
CA SER A 45 3.26 2.06 -10.99
C SER A 45 2.65 0.69 -10.99
N GLU A 46 3.42 -0.29 -10.55
CA GLU A 46 2.94 -1.65 -10.44
C GLU A 46 3.11 -2.22 -9.04
N THR A 47 3.66 -1.43 -8.12
CA THR A 47 3.87 -1.86 -6.75
C THR A 47 3.21 -0.90 -5.79
N LEU A 48 3.03 -1.37 -4.56
CA LEU A 48 2.45 -0.51 -3.53
C LEU A 48 3.33 0.71 -3.28
N ALA A 49 4.64 0.53 -3.26
CA ALA A 49 5.54 1.67 -3.08
C ALA A 49 5.33 2.71 -4.16
N GLY A 50 5.25 2.28 -5.41
CA GLY A 50 5.04 3.21 -6.50
C GLY A 50 3.71 3.93 -6.40
N LEU A 51 2.67 3.20 -6.00
CA LEU A 51 1.36 3.82 -5.82
C LEU A 51 1.43 4.95 -4.79
N LEU A 52 2.12 4.70 -3.67
CA LEU A 52 2.23 5.73 -2.64
C LEU A 52 2.97 6.95 -3.12
N LEU A 53 4.00 6.75 -3.93
CA LEU A 53 4.72 7.89 -4.49
C LEU A 53 3.83 8.71 -5.40
N GLU A 54 2.97 8.04 -6.16
CA GLU A 54 2.04 8.77 -7.02
C GLU A 54 1.02 9.55 -6.21
N ILE A 55 0.51 8.96 -5.14
CA ILE A 55 -0.48 9.63 -4.32
C ILE A 55 0.14 10.79 -3.57
N ALA A 56 1.31 10.56 -2.95
CA ALA A 56 1.96 11.56 -2.12
C ALA A 56 2.61 12.67 -2.93
N LYS A 57 2.96 12.39 -4.18
CA LYS A 57 3.62 13.35 -5.06
C LYS A 57 5.01 13.70 -4.61
N ARG A 58 5.58 12.95 -3.69
CA ARG A 58 6.95 13.12 -3.23
C ARG A 58 7.31 11.89 -2.41
N PHE A 59 8.59 11.76 -2.10
CA PHE A 59 9.05 10.64 -1.29
C PHE A 59 8.64 10.89 0.17
N PRO A 60 7.86 9.99 0.76
CA PRO A 60 7.39 10.19 2.13
C PRO A 60 8.46 9.89 3.15
N LYS A 61 8.21 10.31 4.38
CA LYS A 61 9.11 10.07 5.49
C LYS A 61 8.60 8.88 6.30
N LYS A 62 9.53 8.26 7.02
CA LYS A 62 9.17 7.17 7.90
C LYS A 62 8.14 7.68 8.92
N GLY A 63 7.09 6.91 9.09
CA GLY A 63 6.00 7.28 9.99
C GLY A 63 4.96 8.20 9.39
N GLN A 64 5.19 8.65 8.18
CA GLN A 64 4.22 9.55 7.55
C GLN A 64 2.97 8.80 7.15
N LYS A 65 1.82 9.43 7.39
CA LYS A 65 0.54 8.87 6.99
C LYS A 65 0.11 9.52 5.69
N ILE A 66 -0.32 8.68 4.76
CA ILE A 66 -0.80 9.12 3.46
C ILE A 66 -2.24 8.68 3.37
N ARG A 67 -3.15 9.63 3.24
CA ARG A 67 -4.57 9.32 3.15
C ARG A 67 -5.00 9.35 1.70
N PHE A 68 -5.67 8.31 1.26
CA PHE A 68 -6.24 8.27 -0.07
C PHE A 68 -7.65 7.73 0.06
N GLU A 69 -8.64 8.55 -0.27
CA GLU A 69 -10.04 8.22 -0.07
C GLU A 69 -10.25 7.86 1.39
N ARG A 70 -10.68 6.64 1.68
CA ARG A 70 -10.88 6.21 3.05
C ARG A 70 -9.76 5.31 3.55
N TYR A 71 -8.74 5.12 2.72
CA TYR A 71 -7.59 4.29 3.10
C TYR A 71 -6.54 5.15 3.76
N ILE A 72 -5.85 4.59 4.74
CA ILE A 72 -4.73 5.27 5.38
C ILE A 72 -3.51 4.39 5.24
N PHE A 73 -2.48 4.94 4.63
CA PHE A 73 -1.21 4.24 4.45
C PHE A 73 -0.18 4.90 5.36
N THR A 74 0.49 4.13 6.20
CA THR A 74 1.55 4.63 7.05
C THR A 74 2.85 4.01 6.61
N VAL A 75 3.85 4.83 6.34
CA VAL A 75 5.17 4.35 5.94
C VAL A 75 5.88 3.85 7.19
N GLU A 76 6.05 2.53 7.28
CA GLU A 76 6.60 1.93 8.50
C GLU A 76 8.11 1.83 8.45
N GLU A 77 8.67 1.58 7.27
CA GLU A 77 10.10 1.35 7.15
C GLU A 77 10.59 1.92 5.84
N ILE A 78 11.74 2.57 5.88
CA ILE A 78 12.41 3.10 4.70
C ILE A 78 13.84 2.63 4.74
N ASP A 79 14.39 2.26 3.57
CA ASP A 79 15.75 1.79 3.46
C ASP A 79 16.36 2.32 2.18
N GLN A 80 17.42 3.14 2.31
CA GLN A 80 18.18 3.64 1.16
C GLN A 80 17.28 4.25 0.09
N MET A 81 16.42 5.17 0.52
CA MET A 81 15.52 5.88 -0.39
C MET A 81 14.45 4.97 -1.00
N ARG A 82 14.16 3.87 -0.34
CA ARG A 82 13.08 2.98 -0.75
C ARG A 82 12.12 2.78 0.39
N ILE A 83 10.84 2.76 0.08
CA ILE A 83 9.84 2.37 1.06
C ILE A 83 9.89 0.86 1.17
N LYS A 84 10.10 0.37 2.39
CA LYS A 84 10.18 -1.08 2.61
C LYS A 84 8.90 -1.67 3.12
N GLN A 85 8.25 -1.01 4.07
CA GLN A 85 7.04 -1.54 4.67
C GLN A 85 6.00 -0.45 4.80
N VAL A 86 4.76 -0.81 4.56
CA VAL A 86 3.63 0.10 4.60
C VAL A 86 2.51 -0.55 5.39
N LYS A 87 1.98 0.19 6.36
CA LYS A 87 0.80 -0.25 7.09
C LYS A 87 -0.42 0.33 6.41
N VAL A 88 -1.39 -0.51 6.14
CA VAL A 88 -2.61 -0.11 5.43
C VAL A 88 -3.79 -0.32 6.35
N VAL A 89 -4.56 0.73 6.56
CA VAL A 89 -5.80 0.65 7.32
C VAL A 89 -6.94 0.79 6.33
N LEU A 90 -7.78 -0.24 6.27
CA LEU A 90 -8.90 -0.27 5.34
C LEU A 90 -10.07 0.51 5.90
N PRO A 91 -10.92 1.04 5.02
CA PRO A 91 -12.09 1.78 5.51
C PRO A 91 -13.09 0.84 6.17
N LYS A 92 -13.86 1.40 7.07
CA LYS A 92 -14.98 0.67 7.62
C LYS A 92 -16.07 0.55 6.58
N LYS A 93 -16.78 -0.53 6.68
CA LYS A 93 -17.94 -0.70 5.84
C LYS A 93 -19.13 0.10 6.33
#